data_ffe5e7df8b25a950bdeac5c2dc9a2466
#
_entry.id   ffe5e7df8b25a950bdeac5c2dc9a2466
#
_cell.length_a   1.000
_cell.length_b   1.000
_cell.length_c   1.000
_cell.angle_alpha   90.00
_cell.angle_beta   90.00
_cell.angle_gamma   90.00
#
_symmetry.space_group_name_H-M   'P 1'
#
loop_
_entity.id
_entity.type
_entity.pdbx_description
1 polymer ?
#
loop_
_entity_poly.entity_id
_entity_poly.type
_entity_poly.pdbx_seq_one_letter_code
_entity_poly.pdbx_strand_id
1 'polypeptide(L)' 'MTTSKIIIIKDLLDTKARTEKELQFYQEELTKLQDRMHWLQMEIRLTSDIIDMIEKEKIIDIKEMIKNV' A
#
# COMPACT_ATOMS: atom_id res chain seq x y z
N MET A 1 15.99 14.92 -47.27
CA MET A 1 16.50 13.84 -46.41
C MET A 1 16.76 14.30 -44.97
N THR A 2 17.29 15.47 -44.74
CA THR A 2 17.47 16.05 -43.39
C THR A 2 16.14 16.27 -42.68
N THR A 3 15.07 16.59 -43.39
CA THR A 3 13.74 16.83 -42.85
C THR A 3 13.13 15.55 -42.28
N SER A 4 13.35 14.39 -42.91
CA SER A 4 12.82 13.10 -42.44
C SER A 4 13.48 12.67 -41.13
N LYS A 5 14.80 12.89 -40.99
CA LYS A 5 15.52 12.61 -39.75
C LYS A 5 15.04 13.50 -38.60
N ILE A 6 14.78 14.78 -38.87
CA ILE A 6 14.27 15.71 -37.86
C ILE A 6 12.88 15.30 -37.40
N ILE A 7 12.00 14.87 -38.31
CA ILE A 7 10.67 14.42 -37.99
C ILE A 7 10.72 13.16 -37.13
N ILE A 8 11.58 12.20 -37.48
CA ILE A 8 11.74 10.94 -36.72
C ILE A 8 12.28 11.24 -35.32
N ILE A 9 13.26 12.10 -35.19
CA ILE A 9 13.82 12.49 -33.89
C ILE A 9 12.76 13.18 -33.03
N LYS A 10 11.96 14.07 -33.62
CA LYS A 10 10.88 14.74 -32.90
C LYS A 10 9.85 13.73 -32.38
N ASP A 11 9.44 12.77 -33.21
CA ASP A 11 8.48 11.73 -32.80
C ASP A 11 9.06 10.87 -31.68
N LEU A 12 10.33 10.52 -31.73
CA LEU A 12 11.00 9.76 -30.68
C LEU A 12 11.06 10.55 -29.38
N LEU A 13 11.36 11.83 -29.44
CA LEU A 13 11.39 12.70 -28.26
C LEU A 13 10.01 12.87 -27.65
N ASP A 14 8.98 13.02 -28.47
CA ASP A 14 7.60 13.10 -28.01
C ASP A 14 7.14 11.79 -27.33
N THR A 15 7.49 10.67 -27.91
CA THR A 15 7.22 9.35 -27.34
C THR A 15 7.93 9.17 -26.01
N LYS A 16 9.19 9.55 -25.94
CA LYS A 16 9.96 9.49 -24.69
C LYS A 16 9.32 10.33 -23.60
N ALA A 17 8.95 11.57 -23.93
CA ALA A 17 8.34 12.48 -22.95
C ALA A 17 7.02 11.93 -22.42
N ARG A 18 6.16 11.37 -23.28
CA ARG A 18 4.90 10.75 -22.86
C ARG A 18 5.13 9.54 -22.01
N THR A 19 6.08 8.68 -22.37
CA THR A 19 6.41 7.48 -21.63
C THR A 19 6.96 7.81 -20.25
N GLU A 20 7.81 8.83 -20.15
CA GLU A 20 8.33 9.31 -18.87
C GLU A 20 7.21 9.82 -17.95
N LYS A 21 6.26 10.58 -18.50
CA LYS A 21 5.10 11.06 -17.73
C LYS A 21 4.23 9.92 -17.25
N GLU A 22 3.99 8.93 -18.08
CA GLU A 22 3.21 7.76 -17.73
C GLU A 22 3.89 6.97 -16.61
N LEU A 23 5.21 6.78 -16.72
CA LEU A 23 5.99 6.11 -15.68
C LEU A 23 5.91 6.87 -14.35
N GLN A 24 6.05 8.18 -14.39
CA GLN A 24 5.95 9.03 -13.20
C GLN A 24 4.59 8.90 -12.54
N PHE A 25 3.52 8.89 -13.34
CA PHE A 25 2.17 8.69 -12.84
C PHE A 25 2.04 7.36 -12.09
N TYR A 26 2.54 6.27 -12.66
CA TYR A 26 2.47 4.96 -12.01
C TYR A 26 3.35 4.88 -10.77
N GLN A 27 4.48 5.54 -10.76
CA GLN A 27 5.34 5.63 -9.57
C GLN A 27 4.63 6.34 -8.42
N GLU A 28 3.92 7.42 -8.71
CA GLU A 28 3.12 8.14 -7.72
C GLU A 28 1.97 7.29 -7.21
N GLU A 29 1.27 6.59 -8.10
CA GLU A 29 0.20 5.67 -7.73
C GLU A 29 0.72 4.50 -6.88
N LEU A 30 1.89 3.96 -7.22
CA LEU A 30 2.52 2.91 -6.45
C LEU A 30 2.84 3.38 -5.02
N THR A 31 3.35 4.58 -4.86
CA THR A 31 3.64 5.18 -3.54
C THR A 31 2.36 5.28 -2.71
N LYS A 32 1.27 5.74 -3.31
CA LYS A 32 -0.03 5.82 -2.63
C LYS A 32 -0.52 4.45 -2.19
N LEU A 33 -0.38 3.44 -3.05
CA LEU A 33 -0.76 2.07 -2.72
C LEU A 33 0.09 1.50 -1.59
N GLN A 34 1.38 1.76 -1.60
CA GLN A 34 2.28 1.33 -0.53
C GLN A 34 1.90 1.97 0.80
N ASP A 35 1.57 3.25 0.81
CA ASP A 35 1.10 3.94 2.01
C ASP A 35 -0.21 3.33 2.51
N ARG A 36 -1.14 3.05 1.59
CA ARG A 36 -2.41 2.42 1.94
C ARG A 36 -2.21 1.04 2.54
N MET A 37 -1.33 0.24 1.96
CA MET A 37 -0.99 -1.09 2.48
C MET A 37 -0.40 -1.00 3.89
N HIS A 38 0.47 -0.03 4.12
CA HIS A 38 1.06 0.20 5.43
C HIS A 38 -0.01 0.48 6.49
N TRP A 39 -0.95 1.37 6.21
CA TRP A 39 -2.04 1.68 7.12
C TRP A 39 -2.95 0.49 7.37
N LEU A 40 -3.24 -0.31 6.34
CA LEU A 40 -4.04 -1.52 6.49
C LEU A 40 -3.33 -2.57 7.35
N GLN A 41 -2.04 -2.74 7.18
CA GLN A 41 -1.23 -3.63 8.01
C GLN A 41 -1.22 -3.20 9.47
N MET A 42 -1.09 -1.90 9.73
CA MET A 42 -1.16 -1.37 11.10
C MET A 42 -2.53 -1.58 11.71
N GLU A 43 -3.60 -1.39 10.95
CA GLU A 43 -4.97 -1.60 11.40
C GLU A 43 -5.21 -3.06 11.77
N ILE A 44 -4.73 -3.99 10.95
CA ILE A 44 -4.81 -5.42 11.24
C ILE A 44 -4.07 -5.76 12.52
N ARG A 45 -2.87 -5.25 12.69
CA ARG A 45 -2.06 -5.48 13.89
C ARG A 45 -2.74 -4.96 15.14
N LEU A 46 -3.25 -3.74 15.09
CA LEU A 46 -3.95 -3.14 16.22
C LEU A 46 -5.21 -3.93 16.57
N THR A 47 -5.99 -4.32 15.57
CA THR A 47 -7.21 -5.11 15.77
C THR A 47 -6.88 -6.48 16.34
N SER A 48 -5.83 -7.13 15.87
CA SER A 48 -5.36 -8.42 16.41
C SER A 48 -4.95 -8.30 17.87
N ASP A 49 -4.23 -7.24 18.22
CA ASP A 49 -3.82 -6.99 19.61
C ASP A 49 -5.04 -6.78 20.53
N ILE A 50 -6.05 -6.07 20.06
CA ILE A 50 -7.29 -5.87 20.81
C ILE A 50 -8.02 -7.19 21.01
N ILE A 51 -8.13 -8.01 19.98
CA ILE A 51 -8.75 -9.33 20.05
C ILE A 51 -8.00 -10.21 21.06
N ASP A 52 -6.69 -10.23 21.02
CA ASP A 52 -5.86 -10.98 21.95
C ASP A 52 -6.10 -10.55 23.40
N MET A 53 -6.21 -9.25 23.63
CA MET A 53 -6.49 -8.71 24.96
C MET A 53 -7.87 -9.16 25.47
N ILE A 54 -8.88 -9.11 24.60
CA ILE A 54 -10.24 -9.54 24.94
C ILE A 54 -10.28 -11.03 25.25
N GLU A 55 -9.60 -11.86 24.46
CA GLU A 55 -9.53 -13.29 24.68
C GLU A 55 -8.83 -13.61 25.99
N LYS A 56 -7.77 -12.91 26.33
CA LYS A 56 -7.08 -13.07 27.61
C LYS A 56 -7.96 -12.70 28.80
N GLU A 57 -8.71 -11.62 28.70
CA GLU A 57 -9.66 -11.22 29.73
C GLU A 57 -10.75 -12.27 29.92
N LYS A 58 -11.30 -12.82 28.84
CA LYS A 58 -12.29 -13.89 28.91
C LYS A 58 -11.74 -15.13 29.63
N ILE A 59 -10.51 -15.51 29.37
CA ILE A 59 -9.87 -16.64 30.03
C ILE A 59 -9.70 -16.37 31.52
N ILE A 60 -9.32 -15.17 31.92
CA ILE A 60 -9.18 -14.76 33.31
C ILE A 60 -10.52 -14.78 34.00
N ASP A 61 -11.57 -14.26 33.40
CA ASP A 61 -12.93 -14.26 33.95
C ASP A 61 -13.43 -15.67 34.17
N ILE A 62 -13.22 -16.61 33.27
CA ILE A 62 -13.59 -18.01 33.42
C ILE A 62 -12.82 -18.63 34.58
N LYS A 63 -11.53 -18.35 34.72
CA LYS A 63 -10.72 -18.84 35.83
C LYS A 63 -11.22 -18.30 37.18
N GLU A 64 -11.60 -17.05 37.26
CA GLU A 64 -12.17 -16.46 38.47
C GLU A 64 -13.52 -17.07 38.82
N MET A 65 -14.37 -17.31 37.82
CA MET A 65 -15.64 -18.01 38.05
C MET A 65 -15.44 -19.42 38.61
N ILE A 66 -14.46 -20.13 38.10
CA ILE A 66 -14.13 -21.49 38.60
C ILE A 66 -13.58 -21.44 40.02
N LYS A 67 -12.78 -20.42 40.35
CA LYS A 67 -12.24 -20.26 41.72
C LYS A 67 -13.30 -19.94 42.76
N ASN A 68 -14.37 -19.26 42.37
CA ASN A 68 -15.45 -18.84 43.26
C ASN A 68 -16.53 -19.92 43.48
N VAL A 69 -16.40 -21.03 42.77
CA VAL A 69 -17.26 -22.21 42.91
C VAL A 69 -16.59 -23.25 43.80
#